data_a00e5c27903420bc6d2e243f4b9e3bc8
#
_entry.id   a00e5c27903420bc6d2e243f4b9e3bc8
#
_cell.length_a   1.000
_cell.length_b   1.000
_cell.length_c   1.000
_cell.angle_alpha   90.00
_cell.angle_beta   90.00
_cell.angle_gamma   90.00
#
_symmetry.space_group_name_H-M   'P 1'
#
loop_
_entity.id
_entity.type
_entity.pdbx_description
1 polymer ?
#
loop_
_entity_poly.entity_id
_entity_poly.type
_entity_poly.pdbx_seq_one_letter_code
_entity_poly.pdbx_strand_id
1 'polypeptide(L)'
;MKKSFNYILILGIIGVISCDKENKTAIEKEVKVIKTIDANGVSKTDSVILEKTNLEGKITKTEYKIEKKEYVYRAFDGTEASVTFTTGTEEGNFILIERNKLKIELPQIERDIYEKDGIKAISKGDLLTITQNGQVFELSRKK
;
A
#
# COMPACT_ATOMS: atom_id res chain seq x y z
N MET A 1 20.04 -38.91 -54.27
CA MET A 1 20.19 -38.90 -52.78
C MET A 1 21.45 -38.16 -52.42
N LYS A 2 21.32 -36.91 -51.99
CA LYS A 2 22.45 -36.13 -51.46
C LYS A 2 21.98 -35.47 -50.20
N LYS A 3 22.52 -35.93 -49.07
CA LYS A 3 22.30 -35.32 -47.73
C LYS A 3 23.13 -34.05 -47.63
N SER A 4 22.47 -32.90 -47.53
CA SER A 4 23.10 -31.63 -47.16
C SER A 4 23.17 -31.52 -45.66
N PHE A 5 24.38 -31.48 -45.13
CA PHE A 5 24.68 -31.14 -43.75
C PHE A 5 24.75 -29.61 -43.64
N ASN A 6 23.78 -29.01 -42.96
CA ASN A 6 23.85 -27.61 -42.63
C ASN A 6 24.58 -27.47 -41.30
N TYR A 7 25.78 -26.91 -41.37
CA TYR A 7 26.51 -26.42 -40.20
C TYR A 7 25.89 -25.11 -39.74
N ILE A 8 25.32 -25.12 -38.58
CA ILE A 8 24.89 -23.88 -37.90
C ILE A 8 26.09 -23.34 -37.14
N LEU A 9 26.62 -22.25 -37.67
CA LEU A 9 27.67 -21.47 -37.02
C LEU A 9 27.04 -20.65 -35.90
N ILE A 10 27.26 -21.05 -34.65
CA ILE A 10 26.87 -20.26 -33.47
C ILE A 10 27.92 -19.18 -33.26
N LEU A 11 27.63 -17.96 -33.73
CA LEU A 11 28.40 -16.78 -33.37
C LEU A 11 28.05 -16.41 -31.93
N GLY A 12 28.99 -16.64 -31.04
CA GLY A 12 28.92 -16.14 -29.65
C GLY A 12 28.99 -14.62 -29.64
N ILE A 13 27.89 -13.99 -29.33
CA ILE A 13 27.83 -12.55 -28.99
C ILE A 13 28.36 -12.43 -27.56
N ILE A 14 29.60 -11.98 -27.44
CA ILE A 14 30.13 -11.51 -26.15
C ILE A 14 29.44 -10.19 -25.86
N GLY A 15 28.36 -10.26 -25.10
CA GLY A 15 27.71 -9.09 -24.53
C GLY A 15 28.66 -8.42 -23.54
N VAL A 16 29.13 -7.24 -23.90
CA VAL A 16 29.83 -6.34 -22.95
C VAL A 16 28.78 -5.95 -21.93
N ILE A 17 28.88 -6.52 -20.74
CA ILE A 17 28.09 -6.08 -19.60
C ILE A 17 28.67 -4.73 -19.19
N SER A 18 28.03 -3.66 -19.68
CA SER A 18 28.22 -2.32 -19.15
C SER A 18 27.77 -2.36 -17.69
N CYS A 19 28.73 -2.33 -16.78
CA CYS A 19 28.45 -2.12 -15.36
C CYS A 19 28.02 -0.67 -15.17
N ASP A 20 26.73 -0.40 -15.33
CA ASP A 20 26.13 0.75 -14.70
C ASP A 20 26.19 0.50 -13.19
N LYS A 21 26.94 1.36 -12.50
CA LYS A 21 26.99 1.39 -11.05
C LYS A 21 25.67 1.94 -10.51
N GLU A 22 24.59 1.19 -10.66
CA GLU A 22 23.40 1.39 -9.86
C GLU A 22 23.75 0.96 -8.43
N ASN A 23 23.57 1.87 -7.49
CA ASN A 23 23.64 1.62 -6.06
C ASN A 23 22.60 0.55 -5.70
N LYS A 24 22.96 -0.71 -5.81
CA LYS A 24 22.13 -1.82 -5.34
C LYS A 24 22.21 -1.83 -3.83
N THR A 25 21.27 -1.12 -3.19
CA THR A 25 21.01 -1.25 -1.77
C THR A 25 20.31 -2.59 -1.58
N ALA A 26 20.96 -3.56 -0.97
CA ALA A 26 20.31 -4.79 -0.58
C ALA A 26 19.31 -4.45 0.54
N ILE A 27 18.02 -4.62 0.28
CA ILE A 27 16.96 -4.44 1.27
C ILE A 27 16.64 -5.83 1.82
N GLU A 28 17.16 -6.16 3.01
CA GLU A 28 16.64 -7.28 3.79
C GLU A 28 15.46 -6.77 4.63
N LYS A 29 14.28 -7.30 4.34
CA LYS A 29 13.03 -6.96 5.02
C LYS A 29 12.77 -7.99 6.10
N GLU A 30 13.16 -7.73 7.34
CA GLU A 30 12.69 -8.51 8.48
C GLU A 30 11.41 -7.86 9.02
N VAL A 31 10.28 -8.52 8.76
CA VAL A 31 8.98 -8.08 9.26
C VAL A 31 8.72 -8.75 10.60
N LYS A 32 8.92 -8.04 11.68
CA LYS A 32 8.51 -8.47 13.02
C LYS A 32 7.13 -7.87 13.30
N VAL A 33 6.08 -8.65 13.05
CA VAL A 33 4.70 -8.21 13.25
C VAL A 33 4.32 -8.49 14.71
N ILE A 34 4.18 -7.43 15.50
CA ILE A 34 3.56 -7.50 16.84
C ILE A 34 2.12 -7.00 16.66
N LYS A 35 1.17 -7.92 16.68
CA LYS A 35 -0.26 -7.60 16.58
C LYS A 35 -0.82 -7.29 17.96
N THR A 36 -1.24 -6.07 18.17
CA THR A 36 -2.02 -5.65 19.34
C THR A 36 -3.44 -5.31 18.88
N ILE A 37 -4.42 -6.03 19.42
CA ILE A 37 -5.84 -5.76 19.17
C ILE A 37 -6.36 -5.08 20.43
N ASP A 38 -7.06 -3.93 20.30
CA ASP A 38 -7.71 -3.33 21.44
C ASP A 38 -8.90 -4.17 21.95
N ALA A 39 -9.39 -3.88 23.14
CA ALA A 39 -10.47 -4.65 23.78
C ALA A 39 -11.78 -4.68 22.94
N ASN A 40 -11.94 -3.77 21.98
CA ASN A 40 -13.12 -3.65 21.10
C ASN A 40 -12.88 -4.20 19.70
N GLY A 41 -11.67 -4.71 19.37
CA GLY A 41 -11.34 -5.29 18.06
C GLY A 41 -11.24 -4.28 16.90
N VAL A 42 -11.34 -2.97 17.18
CA VAL A 42 -11.42 -1.89 16.19
C VAL A 42 -10.03 -1.41 15.74
N SER A 43 -9.04 -1.53 16.62
CA SER A 43 -7.68 -1.05 16.36
C SER A 43 -6.68 -2.21 16.37
N LYS A 44 -5.83 -2.26 15.36
CA LYS A 44 -4.71 -3.19 15.25
C LYS A 44 -3.44 -2.39 15.06
N THR A 45 -2.43 -2.68 15.86
CA THR A 45 -1.10 -2.05 15.71
C THR A 45 -0.10 -3.11 15.33
N ASP A 46 0.56 -2.92 14.20
CA ASP A 46 1.63 -3.77 13.72
C ASP A 46 2.93 -2.96 13.72
N SER A 47 4.01 -3.48 14.30
CA SER A 47 5.34 -2.88 14.19
C SER A 47 6.12 -3.56 13.07
N VAL A 48 6.62 -2.77 12.12
CA VAL A 48 7.44 -3.24 11.00
C VAL A 48 8.83 -2.64 11.15
N ILE A 49 9.85 -3.49 11.21
CA ILE A 49 11.25 -3.07 11.24
C ILE A 49 11.83 -3.30 9.85
N LEU A 50 12.29 -2.24 9.19
CA LEU A 50 13.04 -2.32 7.95
C LEU A 50 14.53 -2.19 8.24
N GLU A 51 15.31 -3.19 7.84
CA GLU A 51 16.75 -3.14 7.85
C GLU A 51 17.26 -2.89 6.43
N LYS A 52 18.01 -1.80 6.24
CA LYS A 52 18.68 -1.48 4.97
C LYS A 52 20.18 -1.58 5.18
N THR A 53 20.84 -2.43 4.41
CA THR A 53 22.30 -2.54 4.40
C THR A 53 22.83 -1.82 3.17
N ASN A 54 23.74 -0.85 3.35
CA ASN A 54 24.41 -0.20 2.23
C ASN A 54 25.60 -1.03 1.73
N LEU A 55 26.22 -0.62 0.62
CA LEU A 55 27.38 -1.29 0.03
C LEU A 55 28.62 -1.35 0.94
N GLU A 56 28.68 -0.53 2.00
CA GLU A 56 29.75 -0.49 2.99
C GLU A 56 29.45 -1.40 4.19
N GLY A 57 28.34 -2.17 4.16
CA GLY A 57 27.93 -3.04 5.25
C GLY A 57 27.27 -2.32 6.43
N LYS A 58 26.97 -1.01 6.29
CA LYS A 58 26.29 -0.25 7.34
C LYS A 58 24.80 -0.58 7.34
N ILE A 59 24.30 -1.09 8.46
CA ILE A 59 22.91 -1.42 8.67
C ILE A 59 22.17 -0.20 9.22
N THR A 60 21.11 0.21 8.53
CA THR A 60 20.16 1.22 9.01
C THR A 60 18.86 0.54 9.34
N LYS A 61 18.41 0.66 10.59
CA LYS A 61 17.14 0.13 11.06
C LYS A 61 16.13 1.27 11.11
N THR A 62 14.99 1.08 10.48
CA THR A 62 13.86 1.99 10.56
C THR A 62 12.65 1.21 11.07
N GLU A 63 12.09 1.62 12.20
CA GLU A 63 10.88 1.04 12.76
C GLU A 63 9.67 1.86 12.33
N TYR A 64 8.69 1.20 11.74
CA TYR A 64 7.39 1.76 11.41
C TYR A 64 6.34 1.14 12.32
N LYS A 65 5.57 1.99 13.00
CA LYS A 65 4.43 1.57 13.78
C LYS A 65 3.16 1.80 12.96
N ILE A 66 2.64 0.71 12.39
CA ILE A 66 1.45 0.75 11.55
C ILE A 66 0.23 0.59 12.44
N GLU A 67 -0.67 1.56 12.41
CA GLU A 67 -1.94 1.53 13.13
C GLU A 67 -3.09 1.42 12.11
N LYS A 68 -4.01 0.46 12.33
CA LYS A 68 -5.20 0.25 11.53
C LYS A 68 -6.44 0.39 12.40
N LYS A 69 -7.36 1.27 11.98
CA LYS A 69 -8.66 1.47 12.63
C LYS A 69 -9.76 1.20 11.63
N GLU A 70 -10.60 0.23 11.91
CA GLU A 70 -11.72 -0.14 11.05
C GLU A 70 -13.04 0.33 11.66
N TYR A 71 -13.86 0.97 10.84
CA TYR A 71 -15.19 1.44 11.21
C TYR A 71 -16.21 1.07 10.14
N VAL A 72 -17.43 0.81 10.57
CA VAL A 72 -18.57 0.67 9.65
C VAL A 72 -19.24 2.02 9.52
N TYR A 73 -19.43 2.45 8.28
CA TYR A 73 -20.14 3.67 7.93
C TYR A 73 -21.45 3.30 7.21
N ARG A 74 -22.48 4.12 7.39
CA ARG A 74 -23.79 3.92 6.78
C ARG A 74 -24.18 5.17 6.00
N ALA A 75 -24.63 4.98 4.75
CA ALA A 75 -25.24 6.02 3.93
C ALA A 75 -26.70 6.27 4.31
N PHE A 76 -27.28 7.37 3.82
CA PHE A 76 -28.68 7.72 4.07
C PHE A 76 -29.67 6.65 3.59
N ASP A 77 -29.35 5.94 2.49
CA ASP A 77 -30.15 4.85 1.94
C ASP A 77 -30.03 3.53 2.75
N GLY A 78 -29.31 3.55 3.86
CA GLY A 78 -29.08 2.39 4.72
C GLY A 78 -27.96 1.45 4.28
N THR A 79 -27.32 1.69 3.14
CA THR A 79 -26.19 0.88 2.70
C THR A 79 -24.97 1.11 3.58
N GLU A 80 -24.18 0.04 3.83
CA GLU A 80 -23.03 0.07 4.71
C GLU A 80 -21.72 -0.10 3.91
N ALA A 81 -20.66 0.53 4.39
CA ALA A 81 -19.30 0.37 3.91
C ALA A 81 -18.37 0.17 5.10
N SER A 82 -17.40 -0.74 4.99
CA SER A 82 -16.28 -0.82 5.92
C SER A 82 -15.19 0.14 5.47
N VAL A 83 -14.64 0.92 6.40
CA VAL A 83 -13.57 1.87 6.14
C VAL A 83 -12.44 1.63 7.13
N THR A 84 -11.28 1.27 6.60
CA THR A 84 -10.05 1.06 7.38
C THR A 84 -9.11 2.23 7.17
N PHE A 85 -8.79 2.94 8.24
CA PHE A 85 -7.76 3.97 8.28
C PHE A 85 -6.42 3.31 8.63
N THR A 86 -5.42 3.46 7.77
CA THR A 86 -4.07 2.94 8.00
C THR A 86 -3.10 4.11 8.09
N THR A 87 -2.30 4.13 9.16
CA THR A 87 -1.30 5.17 9.41
C THR A 87 0.05 4.54 9.73
N GLY A 88 1.14 5.30 9.51
CA GLY A 88 2.48 4.88 9.86
C GLY A 88 3.13 3.91 8.88
N THR A 89 2.65 3.81 7.65
CA THR A 89 3.31 2.99 6.61
C THR A 89 4.45 3.77 5.94
N GLU A 90 5.37 3.05 5.29
CA GLU A 90 6.45 3.66 4.50
C GLU A 90 5.91 4.49 3.34
N GLU A 91 4.80 4.06 2.74
CA GLU A 91 4.13 4.72 1.61
C GLU A 91 3.23 5.87 2.03
N GLY A 92 3.12 6.13 3.34
CA GLY A 92 2.25 7.15 3.92
C GLY A 92 0.97 6.58 4.50
N ASN A 93 0.04 7.46 4.85
CA ASN A 93 -1.26 7.08 5.38
C ASN A 93 -2.27 6.88 4.23
N PHE A 94 -3.24 6.00 4.43
CA PHE A 94 -4.30 5.78 3.46
C PHE A 94 -5.58 5.28 4.12
N ILE A 95 -6.69 5.35 3.39
CA ILE A 95 -7.94 4.67 3.74
C ILE A 95 -8.26 3.59 2.71
N LEU A 96 -8.83 2.48 3.20
CA LEU A 96 -9.41 1.43 2.38
C LEU A 96 -10.93 1.45 2.61
N ILE A 97 -11.69 1.70 1.56
CA ILE A 97 -13.17 1.69 1.59
C ILE A 97 -13.63 0.42 0.89
N GLU A 98 -14.39 -0.42 1.61
CA GLU A 98 -14.91 -1.67 1.08
C GLU A 98 -16.44 -1.65 1.10
N ARG A 99 -17.06 -1.83 -0.09
CA ARG A 99 -18.50 -1.90 -0.26
C ARG A 99 -18.87 -2.88 -1.38
N ASN A 100 -19.75 -3.82 -1.12
CA ASN A 100 -20.26 -4.76 -2.14
C ASN A 100 -19.14 -5.45 -2.96
N LYS A 101 -18.09 -5.93 -2.31
CA LYS A 101 -16.88 -6.52 -2.92
C LYS A 101 -16.00 -5.54 -3.71
N LEU A 102 -16.38 -4.28 -3.81
CA LEU A 102 -15.51 -3.23 -4.33
C LEU A 102 -14.60 -2.73 -3.23
N LYS A 103 -13.34 -2.53 -3.58
CA LYS A 103 -12.30 -1.99 -2.69
C LYS A 103 -11.68 -0.78 -3.36
N ILE A 104 -11.64 0.34 -2.64
CA ILE A 104 -11.04 1.59 -3.08
C ILE A 104 -10.01 1.99 -2.04
N GLU A 105 -8.77 2.10 -2.45
CA GLU A 105 -7.67 2.59 -1.61
C GLU A 105 -7.31 4.00 -2.03
N LEU A 106 -7.38 4.93 -1.07
CA LEU A 106 -7.08 6.33 -1.28
C LEU A 106 -5.94 6.76 -0.36
N PRO A 107 -4.80 7.21 -0.90
CA PRO A 107 -3.72 7.77 -0.11
C PRO A 107 -4.15 9.10 0.52
N GLN A 108 -3.62 9.39 1.69
CA GLN A 108 -3.79 10.68 2.34
C GLN A 108 -2.94 11.73 1.66
N ILE A 109 -3.55 12.81 1.18
CA ILE A 109 -2.87 13.95 0.55
C ILE A 109 -2.70 15.12 1.52
N GLU A 110 -3.66 15.29 2.44
CA GLU A 110 -3.64 16.28 3.51
C GLU A 110 -4.31 15.68 4.75
N ARG A 111 -4.24 16.38 5.88
CA ARG A 111 -4.90 15.92 7.10
C ARG A 111 -6.39 15.69 6.83
N ASP A 112 -6.84 14.45 7.12
CA ASP A 112 -8.24 14.00 6.96
C ASP A 112 -8.77 14.04 5.51
N ILE A 113 -7.89 14.25 4.50
CA ILE A 113 -8.21 14.28 3.07
C ILE A 113 -7.44 13.19 2.34
N TYR A 114 -8.16 12.36 1.60
CA TYR A 114 -7.66 11.22 0.85
C TYR A 114 -8.12 11.36 -0.60
N GLU A 115 -7.22 11.15 -1.57
CA GLU A 115 -7.58 11.34 -2.98
C GLU A 115 -6.75 10.46 -3.90
N LYS A 116 -7.41 9.85 -4.89
CA LYS A 116 -6.80 9.10 -5.98
C LYS A 116 -7.79 8.96 -7.14
N ASP A 117 -7.29 9.08 -8.37
CA ASP A 117 -8.04 8.79 -9.61
C ASP A 117 -9.40 9.51 -9.71
N GLY A 118 -9.47 10.77 -9.24
CA GLY A 118 -10.69 11.58 -9.27
C GLY A 118 -11.70 11.23 -8.17
N ILE A 119 -11.33 10.36 -7.22
CA ILE A 119 -12.12 10.06 -6.03
C ILE A 119 -11.48 10.78 -4.85
N LYS A 120 -12.25 11.62 -4.17
CA LYS A 120 -11.83 12.34 -2.98
C LYS A 120 -12.69 11.96 -1.79
N ALA A 121 -12.04 11.64 -0.67
CA ALA A 121 -12.72 11.37 0.59
C ALA A 121 -12.24 12.34 1.67
N ILE A 122 -13.17 12.87 2.46
CA ILE A 122 -12.89 13.78 3.58
C ILE A 122 -13.50 13.16 4.84
N SER A 123 -12.66 12.91 5.86
CA SER A 123 -13.10 12.38 7.15
C SER A 123 -13.18 13.49 8.19
N LYS A 124 -14.35 13.71 8.79
CA LYS A 124 -14.56 14.69 9.86
C LYS A 124 -15.36 14.05 11.01
N GLY A 125 -14.66 13.65 12.07
CA GLY A 125 -15.30 12.97 13.20
C GLY A 125 -16.00 11.68 12.78
N ASP A 126 -17.33 11.64 12.91
CA ASP A 126 -18.16 10.47 12.55
C ASP A 126 -18.67 10.54 11.10
N LEU A 127 -18.31 11.57 10.34
CA LEU A 127 -18.76 11.75 8.95
C LEU A 127 -17.62 11.47 7.96
N LEU A 128 -17.91 10.72 6.92
CA LEU A 128 -17.06 10.52 5.76
C LEU A 128 -17.80 11.01 4.52
N THR A 129 -17.25 12.03 3.85
CA THR A 129 -17.78 12.57 2.60
C THR A 129 -16.92 12.07 1.44
N ILE A 130 -17.52 11.40 0.47
CA ILE A 130 -16.85 10.88 -0.72
C ILE A 130 -17.38 11.64 -1.92
N THR A 131 -16.48 12.22 -2.73
CA THR A 131 -16.80 12.88 -3.99
C THR A 131 -16.21 12.07 -5.13
N GLN A 132 -17.04 11.72 -6.12
CA GLN A 132 -16.63 11.01 -7.32
C GLN A 132 -17.46 11.50 -8.51
N ASN A 133 -16.82 11.90 -9.62
CA ASN A 133 -17.49 12.39 -10.83
C ASN A 133 -18.54 13.49 -10.58
N GLY A 134 -18.24 14.40 -9.65
CA GLY A 134 -19.15 15.47 -9.25
C GLY A 134 -20.32 15.05 -8.35
N GLN A 135 -20.46 13.78 -8.05
CA GLN A 135 -21.44 13.27 -7.08
C GLN A 135 -20.82 13.24 -5.69
N VAL A 136 -21.62 13.59 -4.68
CA VAL A 136 -21.21 13.61 -3.26
C VAL A 136 -22.02 12.58 -2.49
N PHE A 137 -21.32 11.72 -1.76
CA PHE A 137 -21.89 10.69 -0.89
C PHE A 137 -21.46 10.97 0.55
N GLU A 138 -22.44 11.06 1.44
CA GLU A 138 -22.19 11.22 2.87
C GLU A 138 -22.48 9.92 3.61
N LEU A 139 -21.52 9.50 4.41
CA LEU A 139 -21.57 8.28 5.20
C LEU A 139 -21.34 8.65 6.68
N SER A 140 -22.20 8.18 7.57
CA SER A 140 -22.07 8.37 9.01
C SER A 140 -21.56 7.09 9.67
N ARG A 141 -20.60 7.24 10.60
CA ARG A 141 -20.07 6.11 11.37
C ARG A 141 -21.16 5.49 12.22
N LYS A 142 -21.29 4.16 12.11
CA LYS A 142 -22.18 3.38 12.96
C LYS A 142 -21.59 3.28 14.36
N LYS A 143 -22.36 3.66 15.35
CA LYS A 143 -22.05 3.51 16.78
C LYS A 143 -22.38 2.12 17.29
#